data_5b152cd2682b5cd5e2c254faf00e3873
#
_entry.id   5b152cd2682b5cd5e2c254faf00e3873
#
_cell.length_a   1.000
_cell.length_b   1.000
_cell.length_c   1.000
_cell.angle_alpha   90.00
_cell.angle_beta   90.00
_cell.angle_gamma   90.00
#
_symmetry.space_group_name_H-M   'P 1'
#
loop_
_entity.id
_entity.type
_entity.pdbx_description
1 polymer ?
#
loop_
_entity_poly.entity_id
_entity_poly.type
_entity_poly.pdbx_seq_one_letter_code
_entity_poly.pdbx_strand_id
1 'polypeptide(L)'
;MKEDAAGLQLSAMLDVLATECESIDAGFSLSEWRALVNLQLEQTVFVAPRIDQRVMMVPLNGVPLREFDAAMIVGADADHLPSPPAETLFFANAVRRELGLATREARAQQQLRDFACLLLACPEVVISWQQQRDGEPNPVSPWIQRLQLALQRQEGQPSSHQHSQVLRVHET
;
A
#
# COMPACT_ATOMS: atom_id res chain seq x y z
N MET A 1 14.25 -30.75 14.67
CA MET A 1 13.36 -29.64 14.31
C MET A 1 14.10 -28.83 13.29
N LYS A 2 13.56 -28.63 12.08
CA LYS A 2 14.14 -27.62 11.17
C LYS A 2 13.82 -26.27 11.81
N GLU A 3 14.84 -25.58 12.25
CA GLU A 3 14.72 -24.21 12.71
C GLU A 3 14.34 -23.36 11.51
N ASP A 4 13.10 -22.94 11.46
CA ASP A 4 12.67 -21.95 10.46
C ASP A 4 13.15 -20.55 10.86
N ALA A 5 13.13 -19.61 9.91
CA ALA A 5 13.60 -18.26 10.16
C ALA A 5 12.81 -17.52 11.26
N ALA A 6 11.53 -17.84 11.44
CA ALA A 6 10.70 -17.27 12.49
C ALA A 6 11.11 -17.80 13.87
N GLY A 7 11.39 -19.12 13.96
CA GLY A 7 11.87 -19.74 15.18
C GLY A 7 13.23 -19.19 15.63
N LEU A 8 14.15 -18.93 14.70
CA LEU A 8 15.43 -18.28 14.99
C LEU A 8 15.26 -16.87 15.53
N GLN A 9 14.37 -16.07 14.92
CA GLN A 9 14.08 -14.71 15.38
C GLN A 9 13.43 -14.71 16.77
N LEU A 10 12.51 -15.64 17.03
CA LEU A 10 11.88 -15.81 18.32
C LEU A 10 12.92 -16.19 19.40
N SER A 11 13.82 -17.14 19.09
CA SER A 11 14.89 -17.52 20.00
C SER A 11 15.80 -16.34 20.33
N ALA A 12 16.22 -15.59 19.31
CA ALA A 12 17.05 -14.40 19.50
C ALA A 12 16.37 -13.32 20.37
N MET A 13 15.06 -13.10 20.19
CA MET A 13 14.29 -12.17 21.01
C MET A 13 14.25 -12.64 22.49
N LEU A 14 14.04 -13.94 22.73
CA LEU A 14 14.02 -14.49 24.09
C LEU A 14 15.38 -14.41 24.76
N ASP A 15 16.47 -14.62 24.00
CA ASP A 15 17.85 -14.50 24.50
C ASP A 15 18.18 -13.06 24.92
N VAL A 16 17.75 -12.06 24.14
CA VAL A 16 17.88 -10.64 24.48
C VAL A 16 17.10 -10.34 25.76
N LEU A 17 15.83 -10.76 25.85
CA LEU A 17 15.02 -10.58 27.03
C LEU A 17 15.65 -11.20 28.28
N ALA A 18 16.20 -12.41 28.16
CA ALA A 18 16.88 -13.07 29.27
C ALA A 18 18.08 -12.24 29.75
N THR A 19 18.91 -11.76 28.83
CA THR A 19 20.09 -10.94 29.15
C THR A 19 19.71 -9.59 29.79
N GLU A 20 18.66 -8.93 29.29
CA GLU A 20 18.17 -7.67 29.86
C GLU A 20 17.60 -7.86 31.26
N CYS A 21 16.87 -8.96 31.49
CA CYS A 21 16.29 -9.28 32.78
C CYS A 21 17.33 -9.68 33.85
N GLU A 22 18.50 -10.19 33.47
CA GLU A 22 19.61 -10.51 34.42
C GLU A 22 20.08 -9.27 35.18
N SER A 23 19.96 -8.09 34.59
CA SER A 23 20.37 -6.82 35.22
C SER A 23 19.33 -6.26 36.19
N ILE A 24 18.13 -6.83 36.23
CA ILE A 24 17.01 -6.36 37.05
C ILE A 24 16.86 -7.23 38.29
N ASP A 25 17.17 -6.69 39.45
CA ASP A 25 16.98 -7.37 40.76
C ASP A 25 15.50 -7.25 41.20
N ALA A 26 14.58 -7.74 40.37
CA ALA A 26 13.15 -7.75 40.67
C ALA A 26 12.55 -9.10 40.26
N GLY A 27 11.75 -9.68 41.14
CA GLY A 27 10.98 -10.89 40.85
C GLY A 27 9.72 -10.53 40.06
N PHE A 28 9.50 -11.18 38.92
CA PHE A 28 8.27 -11.07 38.16
C PHE A 28 7.28 -12.18 38.50
N SER A 29 6.02 -11.84 38.70
CA SER A 29 4.95 -12.84 38.71
C SER A 29 4.76 -13.45 37.32
N LEU A 30 4.14 -14.63 37.25
CA LEU A 30 3.88 -15.28 35.97
C LEU A 30 3.00 -14.40 35.04
N SER A 31 2.08 -13.62 35.59
CA SER A 31 1.23 -12.70 34.85
C SER A 31 2.00 -11.53 34.24
N GLU A 32 2.92 -10.96 34.98
CA GLU A 32 3.79 -9.87 34.52
C GLU A 32 4.76 -10.37 33.45
N TRP A 33 5.34 -11.55 33.65
CA TRP A 33 6.18 -12.18 32.64
C TRP A 33 5.43 -12.42 31.30
N ARG A 34 4.23 -12.99 31.38
CA ARG A 34 3.40 -13.17 30.18
C ARG A 34 3.08 -11.85 29.50
N ALA A 35 2.75 -10.79 30.25
CA ALA A 35 2.48 -9.48 29.69
C ALA A 35 3.71 -8.90 28.98
N LEU A 36 4.90 -9.03 29.58
CA LEU A 36 6.17 -8.58 29.00
C LEU A 36 6.47 -9.33 27.68
N VAL A 37 6.38 -10.65 27.69
CA VAL A 37 6.64 -11.47 26.50
C VAL A 37 5.63 -11.14 25.38
N ASN A 38 4.35 -10.99 25.71
CA ASN A 38 3.33 -10.61 24.72
C ASN A 38 3.62 -9.23 24.12
N LEU A 39 4.00 -8.25 24.94
CA LEU A 39 4.37 -6.92 24.47
C LEU A 39 5.56 -6.99 23.49
N GLN A 40 6.57 -7.77 23.79
CA GLN A 40 7.74 -7.95 22.91
C GLN A 40 7.37 -8.67 21.61
N LEU A 41 6.51 -9.68 21.67
CA LEU A 41 6.02 -10.38 20.50
C LEU A 41 5.22 -9.46 19.57
N GLU A 42 4.37 -8.57 20.13
CA GLU A 42 3.62 -7.58 19.36
C GLU A 42 4.51 -6.54 18.67
N GLN A 43 5.64 -6.18 19.31
CA GLN A 43 6.61 -5.23 18.76
C GLN A 43 7.57 -5.87 17.76
N THR A 44 7.74 -7.19 17.81
CA THR A 44 8.68 -7.91 16.95
C THR A 44 7.99 -8.41 15.69
N VAL A 45 8.10 -7.63 14.61
CA VAL A 45 7.52 -8.03 13.31
C VAL A 45 8.43 -9.03 12.62
N PHE A 46 7.93 -10.24 12.37
CA PHE A 46 8.60 -11.20 11.52
C PHE A 46 8.28 -10.94 10.04
N VAL A 47 9.33 -10.68 9.28
CA VAL A 47 9.23 -10.58 7.82
C VAL A 47 9.92 -11.80 7.22
N ALA A 48 9.15 -12.72 6.65
CA ALA A 48 9.72 -13.89 5.98
C ALA A 48 10.69 -13.44 4.87
N PRO A 49 11.87 -14.08 4.77
CA PRO A 49 12.80 -13.78 3.69
C PRO A 49 12.09 -14.06 2.35
N ARG A 50 12.05 -13.06 1.49
CA ARG A 50 11.43 -13.18 0.17
C ARG A 50 12.35 -14.02 -0.71
N ILE A 51 11.91 -15.23 -1.05
CA ILE A 51 12.63 -16.14 -1.95
C ILE A 51 12.51 -15.67 -3.41
N ASP A 52 11.37 -15.05 -3.73
CA ASP A 52 11.07 -14.53 -5.07
C ASP A 52 10.64 -13.05 -4.97
N GLN A 53 11.39 -12.18 -5.66
CA GLN A 53 11.15 -10.74 -5.69
C GLN A 53 10.54 -10.27 -7.03
N ARG A 54 10.14 -11.20 -7.91
CA ARG A 54 9.57 -10.85 -9.22
C ARG A 54 8.24 -10.12 -9.08
N VAL A 55 7.46 -10.41 -8.03
CA VAL A 55 6.22 -9.70 -7.73
C VAL A 55 6.39 -8.89 -6.46
N MET A 56 6.15 -7.59 -6.57
CA MET A 56 6.25 -6.65 -5.45
C MET A 56 4.91 -5.96 -5.23
N MET A 57 4.40 -6.00 -4.01
CA MET A 57 3.24 -5.19 -3.60
C MET A 57 3.73 -3.91 -2.95
N VAL A 58 3.37 -2.78 -3.53
CA VAL A 58 3.76 -1.45 -3.03
C VAL A 58 2.56 -0.51 -3.05
N PRO A 59 2.43 0.41 -2.11
CA PRO A 59 1.45 1.48 -2.22
C PRO A 59 1.82 2.43 -3.36
N LEU A 60 0.85 3.18 -3.88
CA LEU A 60 1.04 4.09 -5.02
C LEU A 60 2.17 5.10 -4.79
N ASN A 61 2.33 5.62 -3.58
CA ASN A 61 3.41 6.53 -3.21
C ASN A 61 4.80 5.85 -3.13
N GLY A 62 4.86 4.53 -3.18
CA GLY A 62 6.09 3.74 -3.23
C GLY A 62 6.57 3.42 -4.65
N VAL A 63 5.82 3.83 -5.67
CA VAL A 63 6.12 3.60 -7.09
C VAL A 63 7.24 4.51 -7.62
N PRO A 64 7.33 5.81 -7.28
CA PRO A 64 8.34 6.69 -7.84
C PRO A 64 9.76 6.13 -7.70
N LEU A 65 10.58 6.34 -8.72
CA LEU A 65 11.97 5.86 -8.83
C LEU A 65 12.12 4.33 -8.91
N ARG A 66 11.06 3.61 -9.26
CA ARG A 66 11.11 2.16 -9.51
C ARG A 66 10.76 1.89 -10.97
N GLU A 67 11.40 0.86 -11.52
CA GLU A 67 11.11 0.34 -12.85
C GLU A 67 10.33 -0.97 -12.70
N PHE A 68 9.29 -1.12 -13.53
CA PHE A 68 8.46 -2.32 -13.57
C PHE A 68 8.25 -2.73 -15.03
N ASP A 69 8.34 -4.02 -15.30
CA ASP A 69 8.00 -4.57 -16.63
C ASP A 69 6.48 -4.54 -16.85
N ALA A 70 5.72 -4.81 -15.79
CA ALA A 70 4.26 -4.72 -15.78
C ALA A 70 3.76 -4.30 -14.40
N ALA A 71 2.61 -3.66 -14.34
CA ALA A 71 1.98 -3.25 -13.10
C ALA A 71 0.49 -3.61 -13.08
N MET A 72 0.00 -4.06 -11.92
CA MET A 72 -1.42 -4.26 -11.67
C MET A 72 -1.89 -3.33 -10.56
N ILE A 73 -2.79 -2.43 -10.89
CA ILE A 73 -3.45 -1.54 -9.92
C ILE A 73 -4.74 -2.22 -9.48
N VAL A 74 -4.83 -2.53 -8.18
CA VAL A 74 -6.01 -3.14 -7.59
C VAL A 74 -6.79 -2.14 -6.74
N GLY A 75 -8.12 -2.29 -6.66
CA GLY A 75 -8.96 -1.39 -5.88
C GLY A 75 -9.08 0.01 -6.48
N ALA A 76 -9.17 0.12 -7.82
CA ALA A 76 -9.30 1.39 -8.51
C ALA A 76 -10.74 1.91 -8.52
N ASP A 77 -11.44 1.81 -7.39
CA ASP A 77 -12.77 2.36 -7.16
C ASP A 77 -12.71 3.80 -6.60
N ALA A 78 -13.88 4.42 -6.47
CA ALA A 78 -14.00 5.81 -6.04
C ALA A 78 -13.59 6.05 -4.58
N ASP A 79 -13.66 5.02 -3.73
CA ASP A 79 -13.32 5.10 -2.32
C ASP A 79 -11.82 4.97 -2.05
N HIS A 80 -11.09 4.28 -2.95
CA HIS A 80 -9.67 3.98 -2.75
C HIS A 80 -8.74 4.75 -3.68
N LEU A 81 -9.21 5.25 -4.81
CA LEU A 81 -8.39 5.99 -5.77
C LEU A 81 -9.06 7.30 -6.23
N PRO A 82 -8.65 8.48 -5.77
CA PRO A 82 -7.57 8.73 -4.82
C PRO A 82 -7.88 8.22 -3.42
N SER A 83 -6.85 7.76 -2.70
CA SER A 83 -7.01 7.36 -1.31
C SER A 83 -7.48 8.55 -0.49
N PRO A 84 -8.55 8.41 0.31
CA PRO A 84 -8.98 9.47 1.20
C PRO A 84 -7.84 9.81 2.16
N PRO A 85 -7.63 11.09 2.47
CA PRO A 85 -6.62 11.46 3.44
C PRO A 85 -7.01 10.87 4.80
N ALA A 86 -6.08 10.16 5.45
CA ALA A 86 -6.29 9.74 6.84
C ALA A 86 -6.57 11.00 7.67
N GLU A 87 -7.77 11.10 8.21
CA GLU A 87 -8.15 12.22 9.07
C GLU A 87 -7.36 12.11 10.37
N THR A 88 -6.33 12.92 10.50
CA THR A 88 -5.73 13.15 11.81
C THR A 88 -6.61 14.13 12.56
N LEU A 89 -7.23 13.67 13.63
CA LEU A 89 -8.19 14.40 14.49
C LEU A 89 -7.70 15.79 14.98
N PHE A 90 -6.38 16.06 14.92
CA PHE A 90 -5.78 17.22 15.58
C PHE A 90 -5.44 18.40 14.66
N PHE A 91 -5.42 18.24 13.33
CA PHE A 91 -5.03 19.30 12.43
C PHE A 91 -5.98 19.47 11.25
N ALA A 92 -6.84 20.49 11.33
CA ALA A 92 -7.65 20.94 10.21
C ALA A 92 -6.73 21.39 9.05
N ASN A 93 -7.25 21.39 7.82
CA ASN A 93 -6.47 21.75 6.63
C ASN A 93 -5.86 23.18 6.69
N ALA A 94 -6.53 24.11 7.35
CA ALA A 94 -6.03 25.48 7.58
C ALA A 94 -4.78 25.47 8.47
N VAL A 95 -4.83 24.75 9.60
CA VAL A 95 -3.69 24.61 10.51
C VAL A 95 -2.52 23.92 9.84
N ARG A 96 -2.79 22.91 9.01
CA ARG A 96 -1.73 22.24 8.23
C ARG A 96 -1.00 23.21 7.31
N ARG A 97 -1.74 24.13 6.66
CA ARG A 97 -1.16 25.15 5.79
C ARG A 97 -0.28 26.12 6.56
N GLU A 98 -0.73 26.56 7.72
CA GLU A 98 0.05 27.46 8.59
C GLU A 98 1.34 26.80 9.12
N LEU A 99 1.28 25.52 9.41
CA LEU A 99 2.44 24.73 9.89
C LEU A 99 3.35 24.23 8.75
N GLY A 100 3.07 24.57 7.49
CA GLY A 100 3.84 24.06 6.35
C GLY A 100 3.68 22.57 6.08
N LEU A 101 2.66 21.92 6.66
CA LEU A 101 2.36 20.51 6.45
C LEU A 101 1.58 20.30 5.16
N ALA A 102 1.73 19.12 4.56
CA ALA A 102 0.99 18.75 3.35
C ALA A 102 -0.52 18.82 3.56
N THR A 103 -1.21 19.65 2.78
CA THR A 103 -2.67 19.77 2.76
C THR A 103 -3.31 18.57 2.07
N ARG A 104 -4.64 18.43 2.18
CA ARG A 104 -5.39 17.37 1.47
C ARG A 104 -5.23 17.49 -0.04
N GLU A 105 -5.30 18.71 -0.55
CA GLU A 105 -5.14 19.00 -1.98
C GLU A 105 -3.74 18.65 -2.48
N ALA A 106 -2.71 19.02 -1.71
CA ALA A 106 -1.31 18.70 -2.04
C ALA A 106 -1.08 17.18 -2.08
N ARG A 107 -1.68 16.44 -1.15
CA ARG A 107 -1.63 14.96 -1.13
C ARG A 107 -2.33 14.35 -2.33
N ALA A 108 -3.54 14.81 -2.66
CA ALA A 108 -4.28 14.34 -3.83
C ALA A 108 -3.51 14.62 -5.13
N GLN A 109 -2.89 15.79 -5.25
CA GLN A 109 -2.04 16.14 -6.38
C GLN A 109 -0.78 15.27 -6.46
N GLN A 110 -0.18 14.92 -5.31
CA GLN A 110 0.95 14.00 -5.28
C GLN A 110 0.54 12.61 -5.74
N GLN A 111 -0.56 12.06 -5.22
CA GLN A 111 -1.08 10.77 -5.66
C GLN A 111 -1.39 10.74 -7.16
N LEU A 112 -1.94 11.83 -7.71
CA LEU A 112 -2.20 11.94 -9.14
C LEU A 112 -0.90 11.93 -9.96
N ARG A 113 0.14 12.59 -9.46
CA ARG A 113 1.48 12.55 -10.09
C ARG A 113 2.08 11.16 -10.05
N ASP A 114 2.00 10.49 -8.89
CA ASP A 114 2.52 9.12 -8.73
C ASP A 114 1.79 8.15 -9.67
N PHE A 115 0.46 8.30 -9.78
CA PHE A 115 -0.37 7.52 -10.72
C PHE A 115 0.02 7.79 -12.19
N ALA A 116 0.18 9.05 -12.57
CA ALA A 116 0.60 9.41 -13.91
C ALA A 116 2.03 8.91 -14.22
N CYS A 117 2.95 9.01 -13.28
CA CYS A 117 4.30 8.46 -13.41
C CYS A 117 4.27 6.95 -13.66
N LEU A 118 3.43 6.20 -12.93
CA LEU A 118 3.28 4.75 -13.15
C LEU A 118 2.80 4.44 -14.57
N LEU A 119 1.75 5.14 -15.02
CA LEU A 119 1.19 4.92 -16.36
C LEU A 119 2.17 5.27 -17.49
N LEU A 120 3.08 6.21 -17.26
CA LEU A 120 4.08 6.64 -18.26
C LEU A 120 5.34 5.78 -18.23
N ALA A 121 5.73 5.29 -17.06
CA ALA A 121 6.97 4.54 -16.87
C ALA A 121 6.80 3.03 -17.10
N CYS A 122 5.61 2.49 -16.85
CA CYS A 122 5.36 1.05 -16.98
C CYS A 122 4.74 0.75 -18.36
N PRO A 123 5.34 -0.15 -19.15
CA PRO A 123 4.86 -0.45 -20.50
C PRO A 123 3.52 -1.21 -20.52
N GLU A 124 3.24 -1.97 -19.49
CA GLU A 124 2.00 -2.73 -19.37
C GLU A 124 1.34 -2.46 -18.02
N VAL A 125 0.13 -1.87 -18.03
CA VAL A 125 -0.62 -1.55 -16.80
C VAL A 125 -2.02 -2.14 -16.88
N VAL A 126 -2.33 -3.01 -15.93
CA VAL A 126 -3.67 -3.56 -15.71
C VAL A 126 -4.34 -2.83 -14.55
N ILE A 127 -5.57 -2.37 -14.73
CA ILE A 127 -6.32 -1.66 -13.70
C ILE A 127 -7.58 -2.47 -13.38
N SER A 128 -7.78 -2.80 -12.11
CA SER A 128 -8.91 -3.59 -11.65
C SER A 128 -9.66 -2.91 -10.50
N TRP A 129 -10.96 -3.08 -10.47
CA TRP A 129 -11.83 -2.67 -9.37
C TRP A 129 -13.01 -3.63 -9.26
N GLN A 130 -13.57 -3.71 -8.08
CA GLN A 130 -14.75 -4.50 -7.80
C GLN A 130 -16.00 -3.67 -8.14
N GLN A 131 -16.87 -4.18 -9.02
CA GLN A 131 -18.07 -3.44 -9.46
C GLN A 131 -19.16 -3.37 -8.41
N GLN A 132 -19.21 -4.35 -7.51
CA GLN A 132 -20.18 -4.40 -6.40
C GLN A 132 -19.44 -4.71 -5.10
N ARG A 133 -19.83 -4.07 -4.03
CA ARG A 133 -19.33 -4.31 -2.69
C ARG A 133 -20.52 -4.48 -1.75
N ASP A 134 -20.58 -5.61 -1.07
CA ASP A 134 -21.69 -5.96 -0.15
C ASP A 134 -23.09 -5.83 -0.79
N GLY A 135 -23.20 -6.12 -2.10
CA GLY A 135 -24.45 -5.99 -2.87
C GLY A 135 -24.77 -4.59 -3.39
N GLU A 136 -23.98 -3.58 -3.02
CA GLU A 136 -24.14 -2.20 -3.48
C GLU A 136 -23.22 -1.93 -4.67
N PRO A 137 -23.64 -1.07 -5.64
CA PRO A 137 -22.79 -0.65 -6.74
C PRO A 137 -21.55 0.08 -6.24
N ASN A 138 -20.37 -0.34 -6.68
CA ASN A 138 -19.11 0.29 -6.35
C ASN A 138 -18.54 1.03 -7.57
N PRO A 139 -18.65 2.37 -7.62
CA PRO A 139 -18.25 3.13 -8.80
C PRO A 139 -16.74 3.12 -8.99
N VAL A 140 -16.31 3.08 -10.25
CA VAL A 140 -14.90 3.21 -10.61
C VAL A 140 -14.36 4.61 -10.25
N SER A 141 -13.07 4.68 -9.96
CA SER A 141 -12.36 5.93 -9.65
C SER A 141 -12.62 7.03 -10.70
N PRO A 142 -12.82 8.29 -10.28
CA PRO A 142 -12.92 9.43 -11.19
C PRO A 142 -11.69 9.60 -12.09
N TRP A 143 -10.51 9.18 -11.63
CA TRP A 143 -9.28 9.22 -12.42
C TRP A 143 -9.30 8.22 -13.56
N ILE A 144 -9.81 7.01 -13.30
CA ILE A 144 -9.98 5.99 -14.33
C ILE A 144 -11.04 6.40 -15.36
N GLN A 145 -12.15 7.00 -14.92
CA GLN A 145 -13.16 7.54 -15.84
C GLN A 145 -12.57 8.59 -16.78
N ARG A 146 -11.76 9.52 -16.24
CA ARG A 146 -11.09 10.54 -17.06
C ARG A 146 -10.08 9.92 -18.03
N LEU A 147 -9.33 8.92 -17.58
CA LEU A 147 -8.40 8.19 -18.44
C LEU A 147 -9.13 7.49 -19.57
N GLN A 148 -10.22 6.78 -19.29
CA GLN A 148 -11.06 6.12 -20.31
C GLN A 148 -11.60 7.11 -21.34
N LEU A 149 -12.10 8.26 -20.88
CA LEU A 149 -12.58 9.32 -21.79
C LEU A 149 -11.47 9.92 -22.65
N ALA A 150 -10.28 10.08 -22.11
CA ALA A 150 -9.11 10.56 -22.85
C ALA A 150 -8.68 9.56 -23.93
N LEU A 151 -8.63 8.28 -23.63
CA LEU A 151 -8.30 7.21 -24.56
C LEU A 151 -9.34 7.10 -25.69
N GLN A 152 -10.64 7.13 -25.37
CA GLN A 152 -11.71 7.12 -26.37
C GLN A 152 -11.63 8.30 -27.35
N ARG A 153 -11.21 9.47 -26.89
CA ARG A 153 -11.00 10.64 -27.78
C ARG A 153 -9.82 10.45 -28.71
N GLN A 154 -8.78 9.75 -28.29
CA GLN A 154 -7.61 9.45 -29.13
C GLN A 154 -7.91 8.40 -30.18
N GLU A 155 -8.72 7.38 -29.88
CA GLU A 155 -9.15 6.37 -30.86
C GLU A 155 -10.00 6.94 -32.01
N GLY A 156 -10.65 8.07 -31.79
CA GLY A 156 -11.38 8.81 -32.82
C GLY A 156 -10.53 9.69 -33.76
N GLN A 157 -9.22 9.84 -33.50
CA GLN A 157 -8.26 10.52 -34.37
C GLN A 157 -7.27 9.48 -34.93
N PRO A 158 -7.12 9.40 -36.27
CA PRO A 158 -6.16 8.51 -36.91
C PRO A 158 -4.74 9.03 -36.64
N SER A 159 -4.15 8.69 -35.52
CA SER A 159 -2.76 8.93 -35.24
C SER A 159 -2.04 7.63 -34.88
N SER A 160 -0.99 7.40 -35.65
CA SER A 160 -0.02 6.33 -35.57
C SER A 160 0.49 6.08 -34.15
N HIS A 161 0.57 4.78 -33.79
CA HIS A 161 1.40 4.20 -32.75
C HIS A 161 1.01 4.47 -31.29
N GLN A 162 -0.06 3.80 -30.84
CA GLN A 162 -0.05 3.16 -29.50
C GLN A 162 -1.32 2.29 -29.36
N HIS A 163 -1.14 0.98 -29.29
CA HIS A 163 -2.22 0.05 -28.98
C HIS A 163 -2.50 0.10 -27.48
N SER A 164 -3.50 0.88 -27.06
CA SER A 164 -4.11 0.70 -25.76
C SER A 164 -5.33 -0.22 -25.92
N GLN A 165 -5.17 -1.50 -25.59
CA GLN A 165 -6.31 -2.42 -25.51
C GLN A 165 -6.97 -2.30 -24.14
N VAL A 166 -8.20 -1.86 -24.09
CA VAL A 166 -9.05 -1.93 -22.89
C VAL A 166 -9.68 -3.31 -22.85
N LEU A 167 -9.06 -4.23 -22.12
CA LEU A 167 -9.60 -5.56 -21.88
C LEU A 167 -10.62 -5.45 -20.73
N ARG A 168 -11.91 -5.63 -21.04
CA ARG A 168 -12.95 -5.78 -20.02
C ARG A 168 -13.13 -7.27 -19.72
N VAL A 169 -12.68 -7.71 -18.56
CA VAL A 169 -13.00 -9.05 -18.05
C VAL A 169 -14.27 -8.93 -17.22
N HIS A 170 -15.36 -9.55 -17.70
CA HIS A 170 -16.58 -9.74 -16.90
C HIS A 170 -16.49 -11.13 -16.26
N GLU A 171 -16.40 -11.19 -14.94
CA GLU A 171 -16.70 -12.39 -14.20
C GLU A 171 -18.23 -12.47 -14.03
N THR A 172 -18.79 -13.62 -14.45
CA THR A 172 -20.19 -14.03 -14.22
C THR A 172 -20.34 -14.59 -12.81
#